data_14e52aafe2d72ca8584cf50cffcbafdf
#
_entry.id   14e52aafe2d72ca8584cf50cffcbafdf
#
_cell.length_a   1.000
_cell.length_b   1.000
_cell.length_c   1.000
_cell.angle_alpha   90.00
_cell.angle_beta   90.00
_cell.angle_gamma   90.00
#
_symmetry.space_group_name_H-M   'P 1'
#
loop_
_entity.id
_entity.type
_entity.pdbx_description
1 polymer ?
#
loop_
_entity_poly.entity_id
_entity_poly.type
_entity_poly.pdbx_seq_one_letter_code
_entity_poly.pdbx_strand_id
1 'polypeptide(L)'
;MTSPLLTVTPDARAKIDSVRSSNDFLDALLRVKVAGRSGPRMQYEIALEDPRDRTDGDLAVDLDGLTVIVDPDSADQLAGSIIDLDATVTGGGLRIDNPNEGWRDPLARAVQAVLDTRINPGVGGHGGMVSLIEVRDGTAYMRFGGGCQGCAAVDVTLRAGVEAALREAVPEISAVVDVTDHAAGENPYYRHPA
;
A
#
# COMPACT_ATOMS: atom_id res chain seq x y z
N MET A 1 10.13 -25.31 -8.65
CA MET A 1 9.07 -25.45 -7.63
C MET A 1 8.20 -24.23 -7.79
N THR A 2 6.96 -24.40 -8.23
CA THR A 2 5.99 -23.30 -8.33
C THR A 2 5.61 -22.90 -6.90
N SER A 3 5.90 -21.66 -6.51
CA SER A 3 5.40 -21.12 -5.23
C SER A 3 3.88 -21.20 -5.23
N PRO A 4 3.25 -21.49 -4.08
CA PRO A 4 1.79 -21.47 -3.99
C PRO A 4 1.29 -20.04 -4.31
N LEU A 5 0.08 -19.95 -4.86
CA LEU A 5 -0.54 -18.65 -5.18
C LEU A 5 -0.60 -17.77 -3.93
N LEU A 6 -1.06 -18.35 -2.81
CA LEU A 6 -1.03 -17.72 -1.49
C LEU A 6 -1.09 -18.78 -0.39
N THR A 7 -0.78 -18.36 0.85
CA THR A 7 -0.90 -19.18 2.05
C THR A 7 -1.64 -18.42 3.15
N VAL A 8 -2.17 -19.15 4.13
CA VAL A 8 -2.87 -18.58 5.29
C VAL A 8 -2.18 -19.11 6.55
N THR A 9 -1.80 -18.22 7.47
CA THR A 9 -1.20 -18.63 8.74
C THR A 9 -2.23 -19.31 9.64
N PRO A 10 -1.80 -20.15 10.62
CA PRO A 10 -2.72 -20.80 11.55
C PRO A 10 -3.60 -19.81 12.32
N ASP A 11 -3.05 -18.66 12.72
CA ASP A 11 -3.77 -17.62 13.47
C ASP A 11 -4.82 -16.92 12.61
N ALA A 12 -4.46 -16.57 11.37
CA ALA A 12 -5.42 -16.03 10.39
C ALA A 12 -6.52 -17.06 10.09
N ARG A 13 -6.15 -18.34 9.95
CA ARG A 13 -7.11 -19.42 9.73
C ARG A 13 -8.10 -19.54 10.90
N ALA A 14 -7.63 -19.55 12.14
CA ALA A 14 -8.49 -19.61 13.31
C ALA A 14 -9.48 -18.42 13.34
N LYS A 15 -9.01 -17.22 12.98
CA LYS A 15 -9.86 -16.03 12.88
C LYS A 15 -10.93 -16.17 11.81
N ILE A 16 -10.58 -16.64 10.61
CA ILE A 16 -11.51 -16.85 9.51
C ILE A 16 -12.58 -17.87 9.92
N ASP A 17 -12.18 -19.00 10.49
CA ASP A 17 -13.10 -20.05 10.92
C ASP A 17 -14.03 -19.57 12.06
N SER A 18 -13.55 -18.74 12.96
CA SER A 18 -14.37 -18.08 13.99
C SER A 18 -15.43 -17.17 13.38
N VAL A 19 -15.08 -16.37 12.36
CA VAL A 19 -16.03 -15.49 11.67
C VAL A 19 -17.06 -16.30 10.89
N ARG A 20 -16.63 -17.35 10.19
CA ARG A 20 -17.54 -18.29 9.48
C ARG A 20 -18.57 -18.92 10.42
N SER A 21 -18.10 -19.38 11.56
CA SER A 21 -18.97 -20.01 12.58
C SER A 21 -19.94 -19.04 13.22
N SER A 22 -19.48 -17.82 13.54
CA SER A 22 -20.31 -16.80 14.19
C SER A 22 -21.43 -16.24 13.29
N ASN A 23 -21.28 -16.37 11.98
CA ASN A 23 -22.25 -15.89 10.99
C ASN A 23 -23.07 -17.03 10.35
N ASP A 24 -22.93 -18.26 10.82
CA ASP A 24 -23.55 -19.45 10.24
C ASP A 24 -23.21 -19.65 8.73
N PHE A 25 -21.95 -19.32 8.37
CA PHE A 25 -21.44 -19.28 7.00
C PHE A 25 -20.30 -20.29 6.82
N LEU A 26 -20.51 -21.53 7.31
CA LEU A 26 -19.46 -22.56 7.39
C LEU A 26 -18.87 -22.94 6.02
N ASP A 27 -19.65 -22.87 4.97
CA ASP A 27 -19.23 -23.21 3.61
C ASP A 27 -18.68 -22.01 2.83
N ALA A 28 -18.62 -20.82 3.44
CA ALA A 28 -18.17 -19.62 2.75
C ALA A 28 -16.73 -19.76 2.22
N LEU A 29 -16.52 -19.24 1.03
CA LEU A 29 -15.21 -19.08 0.41
C LEU A 29 -14.57 -17.78 0.91
N LEU A 30 -13.24 -17.74 0.99
CA LEU A 30 -12.51 -16.50 1.25
C LEU A 30 -12.10 -15.89 -0.09
N ARG A 31 -12.77 -14.81 -0.51
CA ARG A 31 -12.32 -14.05 -1.68
C ARG A 31 -11.21 -13.08 -1.29
N VAL A 32 -10.15 -13.07 -2.10
CA VAL A 32 -9.04 -12.13 -1.97
C VAL A 32 -8.76 -11.50 -3.32
N LYS A 33 -8.80 -10.17 -3.40
CA LYS A 33 -8.45 -9.44 -4.62
C LYS A 33 -7.61 -8.20 -4.32
N VAL A 34 -6.88 -7.76 -5.32
CA VAL A 34 -6.20 -6.46 -5.36
C VAL A 34 -7.21 -5.44 -5.90
N ALA A 35 -7.77 -4.63 -5.01
CA ALA A 35 -8.77 -3.62 -5.36
C ALA A 35 -8.15 -2.37 -6.01
N GLY A 36 -6.85 -2.17 -5.82
CA GLY A 36 -6.14 -1.02 -6.38
C GLY A 36 -4.71 -0.93 -5.87
N ARG A 37 -4.07 0.19 -6.23
CA ARG A 37 -2.70 0.49 -5.80
C ARG A 37 -2.59 1.96 -5.41
N SER A 38 -1.91 2.24 -4.31
CA SER A 38 -1.56 3.59 -3.88
C SER A 38 -0.05 3.68 -3.67
N GLY A 39 0.65 4.20 -4.67
CA GLY A 39 2.10 4.18 -4.69
C GLY A 39 2.65 2.75 -4.69
N PRO A 40 3.59 2.43 -3.76
CA PRO A 40 4.17 1.09 -3.65
C PRO A 40 3.23 0.07 -3.02
N ARG A 41 2.16 0.51 -2.33
CA ARG A 41 1.26 -0.36 -1.57
C ARG A 41 0.09 -0.81 -2.42
N MET A 42 -0.28 -2.06 -2.31
CA MET A 42 -1.52 -2.60 -2.86
C MET A 42 -2.66 -2.41 -1.85
N GLN A 43 -3.85 -2.22 -2.37
CA GLN A 43 -5.09 -2.20 -1.60
C GLN A 43 -5.77 -3.53 -1.82
N TYR A 44 -6.09 -4.21 -0.73
CA TYR A 44 -6.70 -5.53 -0.77
C TYR A 44 -8.15 -5.46 -0.31
N GLU A 45 -8.96 -6.30 -0.93
CA GLU A 45 -10.30 -6.61 -0.45
C GLU A 45 -10.34 -8.09 -0.09
N ILE A 46 -10.77 -8.38 1.14
CA ILE A 46 -10.93 -9.72 1.68
C ILE A 46 -12.38 -9.84 2.14
N ALA A 47 -13.10 -10.81 1.61
CA ALA A 47 -14.51 -11.04 1.91
C ALA A 47 -14.80 -12.53 2.06
N LEU A 48 -15.80 -12.87 2.90
CA LEU A 48 -16.43 -14.20 2.88
C LEU A 48 -17.58 -14.15 1.89
N GLU A 49 -17.61 -15.11 0.96
CA GLU A 49 -18.62 -15.19 -0.08
C GLU A 49 -19.30 -16.54 -0.09
N ASP A 50 -20.56 -16.54 -0.55
CA ASP A 50 -21.29 -17.78 -0.80
C ASP A 50 -20.63 -18.55 -1.95
N PRO A 51 -20.44 -19.86 -1.86
CA PRO A 51 -19.90 -20.68 -2.96
C PRO A 51 -20.62 -20.51 -4.30
N ARG A 52 -21.90 -20.10 -4.27
CA ARG A 52 -22.70 -19.83 -5.47
C ARG A 52 -22.30 -18.55 -6.22
N ASP A 53 -21.61 -17.63 -5.55
CA ASP A 53 -21.16 -16.36 -6.13
C ASP A 53 -19.81 -16.50 -6.84
N ARG A 54 -19.18 -17.68 -6.76
CA ARG A 54 -17.95 -17.98 -7.48
C ARG A 54 -18.17 -17.93 -8.99
N THR A 55 -17.23 -17.30 -9.70
CA THR A 55 -17.22 -17.24 -11.16
C THR A 55 -16.29 -18.29 -11.78
N ASP A 56 -16.54 -18.69 -13.04
CA ASP A 56 -15.73 -19.69 -13.75
C ASP A 56 -14.26 -19.27 -13.95
N GLY A 57 -13.96 -17.97 -13.87
CA GLY A 57 -12.61 -17.44 -14.00
C GLY A 57 -11.80 -17.45 -12.71
N ASP A 58 -12.44 -17.63 -11.55
CA ASP A 58 -11.77 -17.55 -10.26
C ASP A 58 -10.78 -18.70 -10.05
N LEU A 59 -9.57 -18.33 -9.64
CA LEU A 59 -8.56 -19.31 -9.21
C LEU A 59 -8.86 -19.74 -7.76
N ALA A 60 -8.96 -21.03 -7.54
CA ALA A 60 -9.25 -21.58 -6.22
C ALA A 60 -8.02 -22.29 -5.64
N VAL A 61 -7.72 -21.99 -4.38
CA VAL A 61 -6.71 -22.66 -3.56
C VAL A 61 -7.41 -23.31 -2.39
N ASP A 62 -7.35 -24.64 -2.31
CA ASP A 62 -7.86 -25.36 -1.14
C ASP A 62 -6.77 -25.44 -0.06
N LEU A 63 -7.11 -24.99 1.12
CA LEU A 63 -6.24 -24.95 2.29
C LEU A 63 -6.94 -25.70 3.45
N ASP A 64 -6.94 -27.02 3.38
CA ASP A 64 -7.48 -27.90 4.42
C ASP A 64 -8.93 -27.55 4.85
N GLY A 65 -9.85 -27.45 3.87
CA GLY A 65 -11.26 -27.13 4.08
C GLY A 65 -11.60 -25.65 4.16
N LEU A 66 -10.64 -24.76 3.93
CA LEU A 66 -10.87 -23.36 3.54
C LEU A 66 -10.53 -23.21 2.06
N THR A 67 -11.49 -22.93 1.23
CA THR A 67 -11.21 -22.55 -0.15
C THR A 67 -11.03 -21.05 -0.23
N VAL A 68 -9.84 -20.62 -0.68
CA VAL A 68 -9.55 -19.23 -1.02
C VAL A 68 -9.72 -19.05 -2.52
N ILE A 69 -10.45 -18.03 -2.93
CA ILE A 69 -10.66 -17.67 -4.34
C ILE A 69 -10.01 -16.32 -4.65
N VAL A 70 -9.39 -16.24 -5.81
CA VAL A 70 -8.66 -15.08 -6.31
C VAL A 70 -9.10 -14.76 -7.73
N ASP A 71 -9.42 -13.50 -7.99
CA ASP A 71 -9.73 -13.06 -9.36
C ASP A 71 -8.53 -13.25 -10.28
N PRO A 72 -8.71 -13.59 -11.57
CA PRO A 72 -7.61 -13.75 -12.52
C PRO A 72 -6.66 -12.57 -12.58
N ASP A 73 -7.21 -11.33 -12.56
CA ASP A 73 -6.43 -10.09 -12.64
C ASP A 73 -5.56 -9.83 -11.39
N SER A 74 -5.92 -10.46 -10.26
CA SER A 74 -5.19 -10.35 -9.00
C SER A 74 -4.14 -11.44 -8.82
N ALA A 75 -4.21 -12.53 -9.57
CA ALA A 75 -3.42 -13.74 -9.35
C ALA A 75 -1.90 -13.50 -9.38
N ASP A 76 -1.40 -12.86 -10.44
CA ASP A 76 0.03 -12.55 -10.57
C ASP A 76 0.51 -11.57 -9.49
N GLN A 77 -0.40 -10.71 -9.02
CA GLN A 77 -0.12 -9.70 -8.00
C GLN A 77 -0.10 -10.30 -6.59
N LEU A 78 -0.82 -11.41 -6.37
CA LEU A 78 -0.91 -12.11 -5.09
C LEU A 78 0.01 -13.33 -5.00
N ALA A 79 0.74 -13.66 -6.06
CA ALA A 79 1.59 -14.85 -6.08
C ALA A 79 2.62 -14.85 -4.94
N GLY A 80 2.60 -15.89 -4.11
CA GLY A 80 3.49 -16.04 -2.96
C GLY A 80 3.10 -15.21 -1.72
N SER A 81 1.92 -14.59 -1.71
CA SER A 81 1.43 -13.82 -0.56
C SER A 81 1.06 -14.69 0.63
N ILE A 82 1.14 -14.11 1.82
CA ILE A 82 0.75 -14.73 3.08
C ILE A 82 -0.36 -13.90 3.72
N ILE A 83 -1.49 -14.55 3.99
CA ILE A 83 -2.56 -13.96 4.81
C ILE A 83 -2.26 -14.27 6.27
N ASP A 84 -2.13 -13.23 7.07
CA ASP A 84 -1.78 -13.32 8.48
C ASP A 84 -2.76 -12.53 9.36
N LEU A 85 -2.76 -12.82 10.67
CA LEU A 85 -3.56 -12.10 11.64
C LEU A 85 -2.88 -10.78 12.02
N ASP A 86 -3.59 -9.66 11.88
CA ASP A 86 -3.16 -8.40 12.46
C ASP A 86 -3.73 -8.23 13.87
N ALA A 87 -2.91 -8.57 14.87
CA ALA A 87 -3.29 -8.44 16.26
C ALA A 87 -3.35 -6.98 16.77
N THR A 88 -2.88 -6.00 15.99
CA THR A 88 -2.93 -4.58 16.36
C THR A 88 -4.31 -3.98 16.14
N VAL A 89 -5.12 -4.60 15.29
CA VAL A 89 -6.52 -4.19 15.06
C VAL A 89 -7.40 -4.76 16.17
N THR A 90 -8.20 -3.91 16.80
CA THR A 90 -9.15 -4.32 17.84
C THR A 90 -10.11 -5.38 17.29
N GLY A 91 -10.16 -6.54 17.92
CA GLY A 91 -10.93 -7.70 17.45
C GLY A 91 -10.21 -8.58 16.43
N GLY A 92 -8.96 -8.27 16.09
CA GLY A 92 -8.13 -8.98 15.10
C GLY A 92 -8.58 -8.69 13.66
N GLY A 93 -7.67 -8.22 12.83
CA GLY A 93 -7.85 -8.04 11.40
C GLY A 93 -7.07 -9.10 10.60
N LEU A 94 -7.26 -9.13 9.29
CA LEU A 94 -6.38 -9.86 8.39
C LEU A 94 -5.47 -8.87 7.67
N ARG A 95 -4.21 -9.23 7.53
CA ARG A 95 -3.23 -8.52 6.71
C ARG A 95 -2.69 -9.45 5.64
N ILE A 96 -2.19 -8.88 4.57
CA ILE A 96 -1.54 -9.62 3.50
C ILE A 96 -0.09 -9.17 3.44
N ASP A 97 0.83 -10.09 3.70
CA ASP A 97 2.26 -9.90 3.44
C ASP A 97 2.50 -10.35 1.99
N ASN A 98 2.72 -9.39 1.11
CA ASN A 98 2.79 -9.64 -0.33
C ASN A 98 4.19 -9.33 -0.87
N PRO A 99 4.94 -10.32 -1.38
CA PRO A 99 6.28 -10.11 -1.94
C PRO A 99 6.28 -9.26 -3.24
N ASN A 100 5.10 -9.07 -3.86
CA ASN A 100 4.94 -8.28 -5.07
C ASN A 100 4.58 -6.81 -4.79
N GLU A 101 4.50 -6.41 -3.52
CA GLU A 101 4.42 -5.01 -3.13
C GLU A 101 5.71 -4.27 -3.43
N GLY A 102 5.61 -2.96 -3.54
CA GLY A 102 6.74 -2.12 -3.89
C GLY A 102 6.61 -1.52 -5.29
N TRP A 103 7.57 -0.71 -5.63
CA TRP A 103 7.65 -0.11 -6.95
C TRP A 103 8.12 -1.12 -7.99
N ARG A 104 7.36 -1.33 -9.07
CA ARG A 104 7.80 -2.17 -10.21
C ARG A 104 8.83 -1.44 -11.07
N ASP A 105 8.66 -0.13 -11.21
CA ASP A 105 9.59 0.73 -11.94
C ASP A 105 10.93 0.85 -11.18
N PRO A 106 12.08 0.53 -11.81
CA PRO A 106 13.39 0.69 -11.22
C PRO A 106 13.70 2.13 -10.79
N LEU A 107 13.24 3.12 -11.57
CA LEU A 107 13.44 4.53 -11.26
C LEU A 107 12.65 4.95 -10.01
N ALA A 108 11.40 4.51 -9.88
CA ALA A 108 10.60 4.74 -8.69
C ALA A 108 11.22 4.07 -7.44
N ARG A 109 11.81 2.87 -7.59
CA ARG A 109 12.55 2.22 -6.49
C ARG A 109 13.77 3.02 -6.06
N ALA A 110 14.53 3.56 -7.00
CA ALA A 110 15.69 4.39 -6.71
C ALA A 110 15.28 5.66 -5.96
N VAL A 111 14.22 6.34 -6.42
CA VAL A 111 13.65 7.50 -5.73
C VAL A 111 13.18 7.15 -4.32
N GLN A 112 12.45 6.04 -4.14
CA GLN A 112 12.00 5.60 -2.81
C GLN A 112 13.18 5.36 -1.86
N ALA A 113 14.24 4.71 -2.34
CA ALA A 113 15.43 4.46 -1.52
C ALA A 113 16.08 5.79 -1.04
N VAL A 114 16.11 6.83 -1.87
CA VAL A 114 16.61 8.16 -1.47
C VAL A 114 15.68 8.80 -0.43
N LEU A 115 14.37 8.68 -0.61
CA LEU A 115 13.40 9.16 0.39
C LEU A 115 13.63 8.49 1.75
N ASP A 116 13.77 7.17 1.77
CA ASP A 116 13.86 6.39 3.00
C ASP A 116 15.21 6.60 3.74
N THR A 117 16.30 6.76 2.99
CA THR A 117 17.65 6.81 3.58
C THR A 117 18.20 8.19 3.79
N ARG A 118 17.78 9.20 3.02
CA ARG A 118 18.35 10.56 3.06
C ARG A 118 17.33 11.63 3.44
N ILE A 119 16.11 11.57 2.92
CA ILE A 119 15.13 12.66 3.04
C ILE A 119 14.27 12.49 4.28
N ASN A 120 13.55 11.38 4.40
CA ASN A 120 12.60 11.15 5.50
C ASN A 120 13.24 11.11 6.89
N PRO A 121 14.48 10.61 7.09
CA PRO A 121 15.14 10.73 8.39
C PRO A 121 15.32 12.19 8.85
N GLY A 122 15.64 13.11 7.92
CA GLY A 122 15.78 14.53 8.21
C GLY A 122 14.44 15.23 8.45
N VAL A 123 13.45 14.93 7.64
CA VAL A 123 12.11 15.55 7.70
C VAL A 123 11.30 15.01 8.88
N GLY A 124 11.48 13.73 9.22
CA GLY A 124 10.81 13.06 10.35
C GLY A 124 11.12 13.68 11.70
N GLY A 125 12.32 14.24 11.89
CA GLY A 125 12.69 15.00 13.10
C GLY A 125 11.79 16.20 13.38
N HIS A 126 11.09 16.71 12.37
CA HIS A 126 10.11 17.80 12.46
C HIS A 126 8.65 17.31 12.32
N GLY A 127 8.41 16.01 12.46
CA GLY A 127 7.07 15.41 12.33
C GLY A 127 6.53 15.40 10.89
N GLY A 128 7.40 15.62 9.91
CA GLY A 128 7.04 15.60 8.49
C GLY A 128 7.35 14.26 7.83
N MET A 129 6.78 14.06 6.63
CA MET A 129 7.04 12.90 5.78
C MET A 129 6.90 13.29 4.32
N VAL A 130 7.77 12.74 3.46
CA VAL A 130 7.68 12.85 2.01
C VAL A 130 7.41 11.48 1.43
N SER A 131 6.35 11.35 0.65
CA SER A 131 5.94 10.09 0.01
C SER A 131 5.99 10.24 -1.51
N LEU A 132 6.56 9.25 -2.19
CA LEU A 132 6.47 9.13 -3.63
C LEU A 132 5.06 8.64 -4.01
N ILE A 133 4.42 9.31 -4.94
CA ILE A 133 3.12 8.92 -5.50
C ILE A 133 3.31 8.15 -6.80
N GLU A 134 4.14 8.68 -7.70
CA GLU A 134 4.51 8.03 -8.97
C GLU A 134 5.79 8.66 -9.55
N VAL A 135 6.40 7.95 -10.49
CA VAL A 135 7.39 8.52 -11.41
C VAL A 135 6.85 8.39 -12.82
N ARG A 136 6.85 9.48 -13.56
CA ARG A 136 6.40 9.51 -14.95
C ARG A 136 7.32 10.41 -15.77
N ASP A 137 7.88 9.90 -16.85
CA ASP A 137 8.75 10.64 -17.77
C ASP A 137 9.88 11.43 -17.07
N GLY A 138 10.56 10.78 -16.10
CA GLY A 138 11.62 11.41 -15.31
C GLY A 138 11.12 12.48 -14.32
N THR A 139 9.83 12.60 -14.11
CA THR A 139 9.21 13.48 -13.11
C THR A 139 8.74 12.67 -11.92
N ALA A 140 9.19 13.01 -10.71
CA ALA A 140 8.73 12.41 -9.47
C ALA A 140 7.58 13.23 -8.87
N TYR A 141 6.41 12.62 -8.75
CA TYR A 141 5.22 13.20 -8.11
C TYR A 141 5.21 12.81 -6.64
N MET A 142 5.21 13.80 -5.76
CA MET A 142 5.39 13.60 -4.33
C MET A 142 4.28 14.23 -3.52
N ARG A 143 4.03 13.66 -2.35
CA ARG A 143 3.14 14.23 -1.34
C ARG A 143 3.92 14.51 -0.07
N PHE A 144 3.73 15.71 0.48
CA PHE A 144 4.31 16.17 1.75
C PHE A 144 3.23 16.05 2.83
N GLY A 145 3.51 15.28 3.89
CA GLY A 145 2.57 14.98 4.97
C GLY A 145 3.09 15.37 6.34
N GLY A 146 2.23 15.24 7.36
CA GLY A 146 2.54 15.60 8.73
C GLY A 146 2.84 17.09 8.89
N GLY A 147 3.87 17.44 9.67
CA GLY A 147 4.29 18.83 9.89
C GLY A 147 4.69 19.62 8.64
N CYS A 148 4.85 18.93 7.51
CA CYS A 148 5.14 19.54 6.22
C CYS A 148 3.89 20.03 5.48
N GLN A 149 2.71 19.52 5.82
CA GLN A 149 1.47 19.89 5.15
C GLN A 149 0.98 21.25 5.66
N GLY A 150 0.93 22.25 4.78
CA GLY A 150 0.47 23.61 5.11
C GLY A 150 1.52 24.53 5.71
N CYS A 151 2.79 24.14 5.82
CA CYS A 151 3.86 24.99 6.33
C CYS A 151 4.48 25.83 5.20
N ALA A 152 4.42 27.17 5.30
CA ALA A 152 4.94 28.09 4.28
C ALA A 152 6.47 27.97 4.03
N ALA A 153 7.24 27.54 5.03
CA ALA A 153 8.69 27.31 4.89
C ALA A 153 9.01 26.04 4.10
N VAL A 154 8.06 25.10 4.02
CA VAL A 154 8.19 23.82 3.33
C VAL A 154 8.10 23.98 1.82
N ASP A 155 7.30 24.94 1.36
CA ASP A 155 6.92 25.04 -0.06
C ASP A 155 8.14 25.35 -0.98
N VAL A 156 9.11 26.11 -0.53
CA VAL A 156 10.26 26.48 -1.36
C VAL A 156 11.54 25.75 -0.95
N THR A 157 11.87 25.75 0.34
CA THR A 157 13.17 25.26 0.82
C THR A 157 13.25 23.72 0.88
N LEU A 158 12.22 23.08 1.40
CA LEU A 158 12.20 21.61 1.49
C LEU A 158 12.05 21.01 0.10
N ARG A 159 11.14 21.52 -0.72
CA ARG A 159 10.97 21.05 -2.10
C ARG A 159 12.26 21.18 -2.90
N ALA A 160 12.95 22.34 -2.82
CA ALA A 160 14.23 22.54 -3.48
C ALA A 160 15.31 21.59 -2.94
N GLY A 161 15.32 21.32 -1.63
CA GLY A 161 16.23 20.36 -1.00
C GLY A 161 15.96 18.92 -1.42
N VAL A 162 14.69 18.52 -1.48
CA VAL A 162 14.26 17.19 -1.99
C VAL A 162 14.65 17.03 -3.45
N GLU A 163 14.36 18.03 -4.29
CA GLU A 163 14.70 17.99 -5.71
C GLU A 163 16.22 17.91 -5.94
N ALA A 164 17.00 18.68 -5.20
CA ALA A 164 18.46 18.64 -5.28
C ALA A 164 19.03 17.27 -4.86
N ALA A 165 18.55 16.72 -3.75
CA ALA A 165 18.97 15.41 -3.26
C ALA A 165 18.61 14.26 -4.22
N LEU A 166 17.45 14.35 -4.86
CA LEU A 166 17.01 13.37 -5.84
C LEU A 166 17.81 13.45 -7.14
N ARG A 167 18.02 14.65 -7.68
CA ARG A 167 18.83 14.83 -8.91
C ARG A 167 20.28 14.39 -8.72
N GLU A 168 20.82 14.59 -7.53
CA GLU A 168 22.18 14.13 -7.20
C GLU A 168 22.26 12.60 -7.18
N ALA A 169 21.29 11.93 -6.56
CA ALA A 169 21.30 10.48 -6.34
C ALA A 169 20.68 9.68 -7.50
N VAL A 170 19.76 10.27 -8.24
CA VAL A 170 18.99 9.66 -9.34
C VAL A 170 18.95 10.64 -10.50
N PRO A 171 20.01 10.72 -11.33
CA PRO A 171 20.15 11.73 -12.39
C PRO A 171 19.04 11.68 -13.46
N GLU A 172 18.33 10.55 -13.57
CA GLU A 172 17.20 10.37 -14.48
C GLU A 172 15.95 11.17 -14.04
N ILE A 173 15.92 11.65 -12.80
CA ILE A 173 14.87 12.55 -12.32
C ILE A 173 15.21 13.99 -12.72
N SER A 174 14.41 14.51 -13.63
CA SER A 174 14.54 15.87 -14.16
C SER A 174 13.72 16.90 -13.38
N ALA A 175 12.61 16.48 -12.75
CA ALA A 175 11.71 17.37 -12.02
C ALA A 175 11.04 16.67 -10.82
N VAL A 176 10.65 17.49 -9.83
CA VAL A 176 9.82 17.08 -8.69
C VAL A 176 8.54 17.93 -8.70
N VAL A 177 7.39 17.25 -8.65
CA VAL A 177 6.07 17.88 -8.59
C VAL A 177 5.43 17.55 -7.25
N ASP A 178 5.01 18.58 -6.54
CA ASP A 178 4.23 18.45 -5.33
C ASP A 178 2.74 18.32 -5.68
N VAL A 179 2.14 17.21 -5.24
CA VAL A 179 0.71 16.92 -5.42
C VAL A 179 -0.05 16.95 -4.08
N THR A 180 0.51 17.62 -3.08
CA THR A 180 -0.09 17.73 -1.75
C THR A 180 -1.29 18.69 -1.80
N ASP A 181 -2.39 18.29 -1.18
CA ASP A 181 -3.44 19.24 -0.83
C ASP A 181 -3.04 20.00 0.44
N HIS A 182 -2.38 21.13 0.26
CA HIS A 182 -1.91 21.95 1.38
C HIS A 182 -3.04 22.66 2.14
N ALA A 183 -4.24 22.77 1.53
CA ALA A 183 -5.41 23.39 2.16
C ALA A 183 -6.09 22.45 3.17
N ALA A 184 -5.93 21.14 2.99
CA ALA A 184 -6.49 20.11 3.87
C ALA A 184 -5.61 19.78 5.09
N GLY A 185 -4.50 20.49 5.33
CA GLY A 185 -3.60 20.25 6.46
C GLY A 185 -4.23 20.61 7.82
N GLU A 186 -3.85 19.91 8.90
CA GLU A 186 -4.33 20.17 10.27
C GLU A 186 -3.97 21.58 10.78
N ASN A 187 -2.96 22.23 10.18
CA ASN A 187 -2.52 23.59 10.52
C ASN A 187 -2.19 24.37 9.23
N PRO A 188 -3.17 24.65 8.35
CA PRO A 188 -2.91 25.34 7.11
C PRO A 188 -2.45 26.79 7.41
N TYR A 189 -1.19 27.09 7.10
CA TYR A 189 -0.60 28.42 7.25
C TYR A 189 -1.25 29.44 6.30
N TYR A 190 -1.87 28.97 5.22
CA TYR A 190 -2.67 29.76 4.30
C TYR A 190 -4.17 29.55 4.56
N ARG A 191 -4.74 30.39 5.42
CA ARG A 191 -6.17 30.67 5.33
C ARG A 191 -6.36 31.70 4.22
N HIS A 192 -7.03 31.30 3.13
CA HIS A 192 -7.54 32.32 2.22
C HIS A 192 -8.45 33.26 3.02
N PRO A 193 -8.22 34.60 3.00
CA PRO A 193 -9.20 35.53 3.53
C PRO A 193 -10.47 35.36 2.69
N ALA A 194 -11.60 35.27 3.41
CA ALA A 194 -12.94 35.19 2.83
C ALA A 194 -13.29 36.47 2.06
#